data_e1e708282a1ba62938fece6b8d34097e
#
_entry.id   e1e708282a1ba62938fece6b8d34097e
#
_cell.length_a   1.000
_cell.length_b   1.000
_cell.length_c   1.000
_cell.angle_alpha   90.00
_cell.angle_beta   90.00
_cell.angle_gamma   90.00
#
_symmetry.space_group_name_H-M   'P 1'
#
loop_
_entity.id
_entity.type
_entity.pdbx_description
1 polymer ?
#
loop_
_entity_poly.entity_id
_entity_poly.type
_entity_poly.pdbx_seq_one_letter_code
_entity_poly.pdbx_strand_id
1 'polypeptide(L)'
;MNEMASAVLGSPVLMVAARVMLASFFLIAGIFGVFNFSSVVQEVMAVHLPAPRLLALAIIATQLVGSLLLISNVGGLAWLGAMLLAGFTLVCIPLGHPFWQFDEPKRTADMQIALEHVAVAAGLLIAAIANVR
;
A
#
# COMPACT_ATOMS: atom_id res chain seq x y z
N MET A 1 -12.07 27.03 -11.37
CA MET A 1 -11.01 26.96 -10.34
C MET A 1 -10.17 28.22 -10.46
N ASN A 2 -9.86 28.88 -9.37
CA ASN A 2 -9.07 30.11 -9.46
C ASN A 2 -7.59 29.81 -9.76
N GLU A 3 -6.85 30.81 -10.24
CA GLU A 3 -5.45 30.66 -10.66
C GLU A 3 -4.54 30.15 -9.53
N MET A 4 -4.78 30.59 -8.31
CA MET A 4 -4.00 30.14 -7.15
C MET A 4 -4.22 28.65 -6.86
N ALA A 5 -5.46 28.18 -6.90
CA ALA A 5 -5.77 26.76 -6.71
C ALA A 5 -5.11 25.89 -7.81
N SER A 6 -5.16 26.36 -9.06
CA SER A 6 -4.50 25.67 -10.19
C SER A 6 -2.98 25.61 -10.00
N ALA A 7 -2.35 26.69 -9.55
CA ALA A 7 -0.92 26.73 -9.30
C ALA A 7 -0.51 25.78 -8.17
N VAL A 8 -1.27 25.74 -7.07
CA VAL A 8 -0.99 24.85 -5.95
C VAL A 8 -1.17 23.38 -6.35
N LEU A 9 -2.32 23.02 -6.93
CA LEU A 9 -2.64 21.66 -7.29
C LEU A 9 -1.76 21.12 -8.44
N GLY A 10 -1.28 21.99 -9.30
CA GLY A 10 -0.32 21.65 -10.37
C GLY A 10 1.15 21.65 -9.94
N SER A 11 1.44 21.92 -8.67
CA SER A 11 2.80 22.04 -8.16
C SER A 11 3.53 20.68 -8.15
N PRO A 12 4.73 20.58 -8.74
CA PRO A 12 5.55 19.38 -8.64
C PRO A 12 5.91 19.01 -7.19
N VAL A 13 6.05 20.01 -6.33
CA VAL A 13 6.35 19.80 -4.90
C VAL A 13 5.18 19.11 -4.21
N LEU A 14 3.95 19.53 -4.50
CA LEU A 14 2.77 18.89 -3.94
C LEU A 14 2.63 17.44 -4.43
N MET A 15 2.95 17.19 -5.70
CA MET A 15 2.95 15.82 -6.24
C MET A 15 3.96 14.93 -5.51
N VAL A 16 5.17 15.41 -5.28
CA VAL A 16 6.19 14.66 -4.52
C VAL A 16 5.73 14.42 -3.09
N ALA A 17 5.20 15.43 -2.43
CA ALA A 17 4.67 15.30 -1.07
C ALA A 17 3.56 14.26 -0.99
N ALA A 18 2.62 14.29 -1.93
CA ALA A 18 1.53 13.32 -1.99
C ALA A 18 2.04 11.88 -2.19
N ARG A 19 3.02 11.67 -3.08
CA ARG A 19 3.65 10.35 -3.27
C ARG A 19 4.34 9.85 -2.00
N VAL A 20 5.08 10.72 -1.32
CA VAL A 20 5.74 10.39 -0.05
C VAL A 20 4.73 10.01 1.02
N MET A 21 3.68 10.81 1.18
CA MET A 21 2.61 10.52 2.16
C MET A 21 1.93 9.19 1.87
N LEU A 22 1.57 8.93 0.63
CA LEU A 22 0.90 7.70 0.23
C LEU A 22 1.78 6.46 0.38
N ALA A 23 3.08 6.58 0.07
CA ALA A 23 4.04 5.50 0.18
C ALA A 23 4.52 5.25 1.61
N SER A 24 4.40 6.23 2.51
CA SER A 24 5.01 6.19 3.84
C SER A 24 4.57 4.98 4.67
N PHE A 25 3.29 4.62 4.64
CA PHE A 25 2.78 3.44 5.32
C PHE A 25 3.51 2.17 4.86
N PHE A 26 3.60 1.97 3.56
CA PHE A 26 4.23 0.77 2.98
C PHE A 26 5.74 0.75 3.20
N LEU A 27 6.40 1.90 3.09
CA LEU A 27 7.83 2.01 3.34
C LEU A 27 8.15 1.68 4.80
N ILE A 28 7.41 2.24 5.74
CA ILE A 28 7.60 1.98 7.18
C ILE A 28 7.30 0.49 7.48
N ALA A 29 6.21 -0.04 6.95
CA ALA A 29 5.87 -1.46 7.13
C ALA A 29 6.93 -2.39 6.54
N GLY A 30 7.47 -2.08 5.37
CA GLY A 30 8.54 -2.85 4.74
C GLY A 30 9.84 -2.80 5.54
N ILE A 31 10.24 -1.63 6.02
CA ILE A 31 11.43 -1.47 6.88
C ILE A 31 11.24 -2.24 8.20
N PHE A 32 10.08 -2.08 8.83
CA PHE A 32 9.74 -2.85 10.03
C PHE A 32 9.86 -4.36 9.78
N GLY A 33 9.34 -4.83 8.65
CA GLY A 33 9.40 -6.24 8.27
C GLY A 33 10.82 -6.78 8.10
N VAL A 34 11.76 -5.97 7.60
CA VAL A 34 13.17 -6.34 7.49
C VAL A 34 13.77 -6.63 8.87
N PHE A 35 13.49 -5.76 9.85
CA PHE A 35 14.02 -5.91 11.21
C PHE A 35 13.22 -6.87 12.09
N ASN A 36 11.99 -7.19 11.71
CA ASN A 36 11.07 -8.04 12.47
C ASN A 36 10.48 -9.15 11.58
N PHE A 37 11.33 -9.81 10.81
CA PHE A 37 10.90 -10.80 9.82
C PHE A 37 10.04 -11.92 10.42
N SER A 38 10.41 -12.39 11.62
CA SER A 38 9.64 -13.44 12.31
C SER A 38 8.20 -13.01 12.62
N SER A 39 7.98 -11.74 12.93
CA SER A 39 6.63 -11.20 13.14
C SER A 39 5.79 -11.26 11.86
N VAL A 40 6.37 -10.89 10.72
CA VAL A 40 5.69 -10.97 9.42
C VAL A 40 5.36 -12.42 9.06
N VAL A 41 6.29 -13.35 9.31
CA VAL A 41 6.04 -14.78 9.12
C VAL A 41 4.87 -15.27 9.98
N GLN A 42 4.80 -14.85 11.23
CA GLN A 42 3.70 -15.21 12.14
C GLN A 42 2.35 -14.65 11.67
N GLU A 43 2.32 -13.43 11.13
CA GLU A 43 1.11 -12.85 10.54
C GLU A 43 0.61 -13.69 9.36
N VAL A 44 1.50 -14.12 8.48
CA VAL A 44 1.16 -14.99 7.34
C VAL A 44 0.63 -16.35 7.84
N MET A 45 1.27 -16.93 8.86
CA MET A 45 0.82 -18.18 9.47
C MET A 45 -0.56 -18.05 10.11
N ALA A 46 -0.83 -16.91 10.76
CA ALA A 46 -2.10 -16.66 11.43
C ALA A 46 -3.31 -16.66 10.50
N VAL A 47 -3.11 -16.33 9.22
CA VAL A 47 -4.15 -16.38 8.19
C VAL A 47 -4.11 -17.68 7.35
N HIS A 48 -3.36 -18.68 7.81
CA HIS A 48 -3.28 -20.03 7.22
C HIS A 48 -2.81 -20.08 5.77
N LEU A 49 -1.96 -19.14 5.34
CA LEU A 49 -1.38 -19.15 4.01
C LEU A 49 -0.16 -20.10 3.94
N PRO A 50 0.07 -20.72 2.76
CA PRO A 50 1.22 -21.62 2.56
C PRO A 50 2.54 -20.85 2.46
N ALA A 51 3.66 -21.56 2.64
CA ALA A 51 5.01 -21.01 2.48
C ALA A 51 5.22 -19.67 3.20
N PRO A 52 5.01 -19.59 4.52
CA PRO A 52 4.91 -18.30 5.23
C PRO A 52 6.19 -17.46 5.13
N ARG A 53 7.36 -18.08 5.09
CA ARG A 53 8.63 -17.35 4.93
C ARG A 53 8.78 -16.73 3.55
N LEU A 54 8.39 -17.45 2.50
CA LEU A 54 8.43 -16.96 1.13
C LEU A 54 7.44 -15.82 0.93
N LEU A 55 6.22 -15.97 1.45
CA LEU A 55 5.20 -14.91 1.38
C LEU A 55 5.61 -13.68 2.20
N ALA A 56 6.22 -13.87 3.37
CA ALA A 56 6.75 -12.76 4.15
C ALA A 56 7.82 -11.97 3.37
N LEU A 57 8.74 -12.67 2.69
CA LEU A 57 9.72 -12.01 1.81
C LEU A 57 9.04 -11.27 0.66
N ALA A 58 8.05 -11.87 0.02
CA ALA A 58 7.30 -11.24 -1.07
C ALA A 58 6.55 -9.99 -0.59
N ILE A 59 5.93 -10.03 0.57
CA ILE A 59 5.24 -8.89 1.19
C ILE A 59 6.22 -7.74 1.42
N ILE A 60 7.34 -8.01 2.09
CA ILE A 60 8.36 -6.99 2.40
C ILE A 60 8.96 -6.42 1.11
N ALA A 61 9.31 -7.27 0.15
CA ALA A 61 9.86 -6.83 -1.13
C ALA A 61 8.87 -5.94 -1.90
N THR A 62 7.59 -6.30 -1.94
CA THR A 62 6.54 -5.51 -2.59
C THR A 62 6.38 -4.15 -1.93
N GLN A 63 6.33 -4.11 -0.61
CA GLN A 63 6.23 -2.86 0.15
C GLN A 63 7.42 -1.94 -0.09
N LEU A 64 8.64 -2.47 -0.05
CA LEU A 64 9.86 -1.67 -0.25
C LEU A 64 10.02 -1.23 -1.70
N VAL A 65 9.92 -2.13 -2.65
CA VAL A 65 10.09 -1.81 -4.07
C VAL A 65 8.98 -0.87 -4.54
N GLY A 66 7.74 -1.16 -4.22
CA GLY A 66 6.60 -0.32 -4.60
C GLY A 66 6.70 1.09 -4.05
N SER A 67 7.04 1.23 -2.77
CA SER A 67 7.17 2.56 -2.13
C SER A 67 8.38 3.34 -2.66
N LEU A 68 9.52 2.69 -2.86
CA LEU A 68 10.70 3.35 -3.42
C LEU A 68 10.49 3.82 -4.85
N LEU A 69 9.84 3.02 -5.71
CA LEU A 69 9.47 3.43 -7.07
C LEU A 69 8.48 4.61 -7.05
N LEU A 70 7.48 4.55 -6.18
CA LEU A 70 6.47 5.61 -6.07
C LEU A 70 7.09 6.93 -5.60
N ILE A 71 7.98 6.90 -4.61
CA ILE A 71 8.63 8.10 -4.07
C ILE A 71 9.63 8.68 -5.08
N SER A 72 10.56 7.85 -5.56
CA SER A 72 11.68 8.30 -6.38
C SER A 72 11.31 8.65 -7.83
N ASN A 73 10.26 8.01 -8.34
CA ASN A 73 9.91 8.06 -9.78
C ASN A 73 11.09 7.76 -10.71
N VAL A 74 12.04 6.94 -10.26
CA VAL A 74 13.20 6.56 -11.05
C VAL A 74 12.76 5.95 -12.39
N GLY A 75 13.32 6.39 -13.48
CA GLY A 75 12.95 5.93 -14.81
C GLY A 75 11.49 6.20 -15.19
N GLY A 76 10.79 7.10 -14.50
CA GLY A 76 9.36 7.33 -14.73
C GLY A 76 8.46 6.21 -14.23
N LEU A 77 8.91 5.40 -13.26
CA LEU A 77 8.23 4.18 -12.80
C LEU A 77 7.36 4.38 -11.54
N ALA A 78 7.06 5.62 -11.14
CA ALA A 78 6.17 5.87 -10.00
C ALA A 78 4.79 5.20 -10.20
N TRP A 79 4.26 5.22 -11.42
CA TRP A 79 3.00 4.56 -11.75
C TRP A 79 3.04 3.05 -11.47
N LEU A 80 4.16 2.41 -11.78
CA LEU A 80 4.34 0.97 -11.53
C LEU A 80 4.41 0.67 -10.04
N GLY A 81 5.13 1.50 -9.27
CA GLY A 81 5.16 1.42 -7.81
C GLY A 81 3.76 1.53 -7.21
N ALA A 82 2.99 2.51 -7.66
CA ALA A 82 1.60 2.69 -7.24
C ALA A 82 0.72 1.49 -7.59
N MET A 83 0.86 0.92 -8.77
CA MET A 83 0.09 -0.27 -9.19
C MET A 83 0.44 -1.51 -8.38
N LEU A 84 1.73 -1.73 -8.10
CA LEU A 84 2.17 -2.84 -7.25
C LEU A 84 1.56 -2.74 -5.84
N LEU A 85 1.61 -1.55 -5.24
CA LEU A 85 1.05 -1.32 -3.91
C LEU A 85 -0.49 -1.42 -3.92
N ALA A 86 -1.16 -0.94 -4.97
CA ALA A 86 -2.61 -1.04 -5.10
C ALA A 86 -3.05 -2.51 -5.18
N GLY A 87 -2.41 -3.31 -6.02
CA GLY A 87 -2.68 -4.73 -6.14
C GLY A 87 -2.43 -5.48 -4.84
N PHE A 88 -1.30 -5.21 -4.19
CA PHE A 88 -0.98 -5.76 -2.87
C PHE A 88 -2.06 -5.42 -1.83
N THR A 89 -2.47 -4.15 -1.76
CA THR A 89 -3.47 -3.67 -0.80
C THR A 89 -4.82 -4.36 -1.01
N LEU A 90 -5.26 -4.50 -2.27
CA LEU A 90 -6.52 -5.17 -2.59
C LEU A 90 -6.47 -6.67 -2.26
N VAL A 91 -5.36 -7.34 -2.54
CA VAL A 91 -5.18 -8.76 -2.21
C VAL A 91 -5.16 -9.00 -0.70
N CYS A 92 -4.66 -8.05 0.09
CA CYS A 92 -4.68 -8.15 1.55
C CYS A 92 -6.09 -8.22 2.15
N ILE A 93 -7.11 -7.73 1.47
CA ILE A 93 -8.50 -7.78 1.97
C ILE A 93 -8.98 -9.23 2.12
N PRO A 94 -9.08 -10.04 1.04
CA PRO A 94 -9.58 -11.40 1.19
C PRO A 94 -8.61 -12.34 1.92
N LEU A 95 -7.32 -12.07 1.87
CA LEU A 95 -6.32 -12.95 2.50
C LEU A 95 -6.07 -12.60 3.97
N GLY A 96 -6.04 -11.32 4.34
CA GLY A 96 -5.72 -10.85 5.68
C GLY A 96 -6.92 -10.37 6.49
N HIS A 97 -7.97 -9.89 5.84
CA HIS A 97 -9.12 -9.26 6.48
C HIS A 97 -10.45 -9.76 5.91
N PRO A 98 -10.69 -11.10 5.87
CA PRO A 98 -11.94 -11.66 5.36
C PRO A 98 -13.06 -11.49 6.40
N PHE A 99 -13.50 -10.26 6.63
CA PHE A 99 -14.44 -9.88 7.70
C PHE A 99 -15.77 -10.63 7.62
N TRP A 100 -16.19 -11.04 6.42
CA TRP A 100 -17.41 -11.82 6.21
C TRP A 100 -17.36 -13.22 6.85
N GLN A 101 -16.16 -13.70 7.24
CA GLN A 101 -15.97 -15.00 7.93
C GLN A 101 -15.96 -14.87 9.45
N PHE A 102 -16.00 -13.65 9.98
CA PHE A 102 -15.85 -13.40 11.41
C PHE A 102 -17.16 -13.00 12.07
N ASP A 103 -17.24 -13.26 13.37
CA ASP A 103 -18.31 -12.77 14.25
C ASP A 103 -17.89 -11.43 14.88
N GLU A 104 -18.90 -10.71 15.42
CA GLU A 104 -18.63 -9.47 16.17
C GLU A 104 -17.85 -9.77 17.47
N PRO A 105 -16.96 -8.87 17.92
CA PRO A 105 -16.65 -7.53 17.37
C PRO A 105 -15.63 -7.52 16.24
N LYS A 106 -14.97 -8.63 15.97
CA LYS A 106 -13.90 -8.73 14.96
C LYS A 106 -14.41 -8.42 13.54
N ARG A 107 -15.61 -8.83 13.19
CA ARG A 107 -16.22 -8.58 11.88
C ARG A 107 -16.25 -7.10 11.55
N THR A 108 -16.78 -6.27 12.43
CA THR A 108 -16.83 -4.82 12.20
C THR A 108 -15.43 -4.20 12.13
N ALA A 109 -14.53 -4.61 13.02
CA ALA A 109 -13.16 -4.09 13.03
C ALA A 109 -12.43 -4.41 11.70
N ASP A 110 -12.49 -5.65 11.24
CA ASP A 110 -11.86 -6.07 10.00
C ASP A 110 -12.54 -5.46 8.76
N MET A 111 -13.85 -5.23 8.81
CA MET A 111 -14.59 -4.53 7.76
C MET A 111 -14.09 -3.09 7.63
N GLN A 112 -13.87 -2.38 8.72
CA GLN A 112 -13.30 -1.03 8.69
C GLN A 112 -11.92 -1.02 8.08
N ILE A 113 -11.06 -1.96 8.43
CA ILE A 113 -9.73 -2.11 7.85
C ILE A 113 -9.84 -2.39 6.34
N ALA A 114 -10.76 -3.26 5.91
CA ALA A 114 -11.00 -3.52 4.49
C ALA A 114 -11.43 -2.27 3.72
N LEU A 115 -12.30 -1.45 4.31
CA LEU A 115 -12.73 -0.17 3.70
C LEU A 115 -11.58 0.82 3.61
N GLU A 116 -10.72 0.90 4.61
CA GLU A 116 -9.49 1.71 4.56
C GLU A 116 -8.55 1.23 3.45
N HIS A 117 -8.40 -0.08 3.26
CA HIS A 117 -7.63 -0.67 2.16
C HIS A 117 -8.20 -0.27 0.80
N VAL A 118 -9.52 -0.27 0.63
CA VAL A 118 -10.16 0.21 -0.60
C VAL A 118 -9.84 1.67 -0.86
N ALA A 119 -9.92 2.52 0.16
CA ALA A 119 -9.61 3.95 0.04
C ALA A 119 -8.12 4.17 -0.33
N VAL A 120 -7.20 3.45 0.31
CA VAL A 120 -5.77 3.51 0.00
C VAL A 120 -5.50 3.02 -1.43
N ALA A 121 -6.09 1.90 -1.83
CA ALA A 121 -5.96 1.38 -3.19
C ALA A 121 -6.48 2.37 -4.24
N ALA A 122 -7.60 3.05 -3.98
CA ALA A 122 -8.12 4.09 -4.86
C ALA A 122 -7.14 5.27 -4.97
N GLY A 123 -6.55 5.71 -3.86
CA GLY A 123 -5.50 6.73 -3.86
C GLY A 123 -4.28 6.32 -4.68
N LEU A 124 -3.85 5.07 -4.55
CA LEU A 124 -2.73 4.50 -5.33
C LEU A 124 -3.05 4.44 -6.83
N LEU A 125 -4.27 4.09 -7.21
CA LEU A 125 -4.71 4.10 -8.61
C LEU A 125 -4.70 5.53 -9.18
N ILE A 126 -5.18 6.50 -8.43
CA ILE A 126 -5.11 7.93 -8.81
C ILE A 126 -3.65 8.36 -8.98
N ALA A 127 -2.78 7.96 -8.06
CA ALA A 127 -1.34 8.24 -8.16
C ALA A 127 -0.72 7.60 -9.41
N ALA A 128 -1.09 6.36 -9.75
CA ALA A 128 -0.62 5.70 -10.96
C ALA A 128 -1.06 6.49 -12.21
N ILE A 129 -2.33 6.87 -12.30
CA ILE A 129 -2.88 7.65 -13.42
C ILE A 129 -2.15 9.00 -13.54
N ALA A 130 -1.91 9.69 -12.43
CA ALA A 130 -1.25 11.00 -12.42
C ALA A 130 0.23 10.92 -12.82
N ASN A 131 0.89 9.79 -12.66
CA ASN A 131 2.33 9.62 -12.89
C ASN A 131 2.69 8.76 -14.11
N VAL A 132 1.71 8.30 -14.89
CA VAL A 132 1.97 7.52 -16.10
C VAL A 132 2.39 8.37 -17.30
N ARG A 133 2.29 9.67 -17.19
CA ARG A 133 2.57 10.64 -18.28
C ARG A 133 4.01 11.11 -18.28
#